data_e132977ddf10437aa8606deae737678d
#
_entry.id   e132977ddf10437aa8606deae737678d
#
_cell.length_a   1.000
_cell.length_b   1.000
_cell.length_c   1.000
_cell.angle_alpha   90.00
_cell.angle_beta   90.00
_cell.angle_gamma   90.00
#
_symmetry.space_group_name_H-M   'P 1'
#
loop_
_entity.id
_entity.type
_entity.pdbx_description
1 polymer ?
#
loop_
_entity_poly.entity_id
_entity_poly.type
_entity_poly.pdbx_seq_one_letter_code
_entity_poly.pdbx_strand_id
1 'polypeptide(L)'
;MTKDDLEFVRYNHEVNKKSYDDHTTCGYNYEDGYVDALNFVLEHLDELCEEIHQDKLMRRATEEAKYYIREYFQNKYRYDDKWSTDEIEDRIQCAMDEGDTETIANSFIDSADDGIPNDEWCKTIVRDFYD
;
A
#
# COMPACT_ATOMS: atom_id res chain seq x y z
N MET A 1 2.46 -9.01 14.82
CA MET A 1 2.94 -8.39 16.06
C MET A 1 2.73 -6.89 15.99
N THR A 2 2.11 -6.31 17.01
CA THR A 2 1.84 -4.87 17.08
C THR A 2 3.00 -4.14 17.75
N LYS A 3 2.99 -2.79 17.68
CA LYS A 3 3.95 -1.94 18.39
C LYS A 3 3.93 -2.19 19.89
N ASP A 4 2.73 -2.31 20.49
CA ASP A 4 2.58 -2.59 21.92
C ASP A 4 3.17 -3.94 22.32
N ASP A 5 3.02 -4.97 21.49
CA ASP A 5 3.61 -6.27 21.71
C ASP A 5 5.15 -6.20 21.73
N LEU A 6 5.74 -5.43 20.82
CA LEU A 6 7.19 -5.22 20.77
C LEU A 6 7.70 -4.45 21.99
N GLU A 7 7.00 -3.44 22.45
CA GLU A 7 7.34 -2.68 23.64
C GLU A 7 7.27 -3.55 24.91
N PHE A 8 6.27 -4.41 25.02
CA PHE A 8 6.13 -5.35 26.12
C PHE A 8 7.29 -6.36 26.16
N VAL A 9 7.64 -6.94 25.03
CA VAL A 9 8.78 -7.87 24.93
C VAL A 9 10.08 -7.18 25.30
N ARG A 10 10.32 -5.97 24.82
CA ARG A 10 11.49 -5.16 25.16
C ARG A 10 11.57 -4.93 26.67
N TYR A 11 10.46 -4.53 27.30
CA TYR A 11 10.39 -4.31 28.73
C TYR A 11 10.77 -5.55 29.52
N ASN A 12 10.25 -6.74 29.16
CA ASN A 12 10.57 -7.98 29.81
C ASN A 12 12.07 -8.33 29.70
N HIS A 13 12.69 -8.10 28.56
CA HIS A 13 14.12 -8.33 28.39
C HIS A 13 14.97 -7.34 29.16
N GLU A 14 14.57 -6.09 29.29
CA GLU A 14 15.26 -5.10 30.11
C GLU A 14 15.21 -5.47 31.61
N VAL A 15 14.06 -5.96 32.09
CA VAL A 15 13.92 -6.46 33.47
C VAL A 15 14.83 -7.66 33.71
N ASN A 16 14.84 -8.62 32.78
CA ASN A 16 15.72 -9.80 32.88
C ASN A 16 17.20 -9.39 32.89
N LYS A 17 17.59 -8.46 32.01
CA LYS A 17 18.95 -7.92 31.97
C LYS A 17 19.40 -7.35 33.32
N LYS A 18 18.51 -6.58 33.96
CA LYS A 18 18.80 -5.97 35.28
C LYS A 18 18.87 -6.97 36.41
N SER A 19 18.36 -8.19 36.24
CA SER A 19 18.40 -9.24 37.24
C SER A 19 19.74 -9.98 37.35
N TYR A 20 20.63 -9.78 36.38
CA TYR A 20 21.97 -10.37 36.39
C TYR A 20 22.92 -9.54 37.22
N ASP A 21 23.54 -10.19 38.25
CA ASP A 21 24.51 -9.54 39.16
C ASP A 21 25.89 -9.37 38.50
N ASP A 22 26.23 -10.23 37.56
CA ASP A 22 27.50 -10.21 36.84
C ASP A 22 27.28 -9.94 35.35
N HIS A 23 27.77 -8.82 34.89
CA HIS A 23 27.65 -8.37 33.50
C HIS A 23 28.50 -9.17 32.52
N THR A 24 29.33 -10.06 32.98
CA THR A 24 30.17 -10.94 32.15
C THR A 24 29.50 -12.28 31.84
N THR A 25 28.30 -12.54 32.36
CA THR A 25 27.57 -13.79 32.09
C THR A 25 27.06 -13.80 30.63
N CYS A 26 26.99 -14.99 30.04
CA CYS A 26 26.42 -15.17 28.69
C CYS A 26 24.96 -14.71 28.60
N GLY A 27 24.20 -14.90 29.69
CA GLY A 27 22.81 -14.45 29.76
C GLY A 27 22.67 -12.95 29.65
N TYR A 28 23.51 -12.19 30.36
CA TYR A 28 23.52 -10.74 30.29
C TYR A 28 23.82 -10.25 28.86
N ASN A 29 24.86 -10.78 28.22
CA ASN A 29 25.23 -10.36 26.87
C ASN A 29 24.15 -10.69 25.84
N TYR A 30 23.46 -11.82 25.99
CA TYR A 30 22.37 -12.21 25.13
C TYR A 30 21.19 -11.22 25.23
N GLU A 31 20.76 -10.90 26.45
CA GLU A 31 19.66 -9.98 26.70
C GLU A 31 19.98 -8.57 26.19
N ASP A 32 21.22 -8.12 26.35
CA ASP A 32 21.66 -6.81 25.85
C ASP A 32 21.53 -6.72 24.33
N GLY A 33 22.02 -7.71 23.60
CA GLY A 33 21.90 -7.76 22.14
C GLY A 33 20.46 -7.85 21.67
N TYR A 34 19.61 -8.58 22.38
CA TYR A 34 18.19 -8.70 22.04
C TYR A 34 17.44 -7.38 22.25
N VAL A 35 17.70 -6.67 23.34
CA VAL A 35 17.12 -5.35 23.61
C VAL A 35 17.52 -4.35 22.54
N ASP A 36 18.77 -4.33 22.10
CA ASP A 36 19.25 -3.45 21.04
C ASP A 36 18.52 -3.71 19.71
N ALA A 37 18.32 -4.98 19.35
CA ALA A 37 17.58 -5.34 18.14
C ALA A 37 16.13 -4.88 18.20
N LEU A 38 15.46 -5.04 19.35
CA LEU A 38 14.08 -4.57 19.55
C LEU A 38 13.98 -3.05 19.49
N ASN A 39 14.94 -2.33 20.04
CA ASN A 39 15.00 -0.87 19.97
C ASN A 39 15.09 -0.40 18.52
N PHE A 40 15.92 -1.04 17.69
CA PHE A 40 16.02 -0.72 16.27
C PHE A 40 14.67 -0.87 15.56
N VAL A 41 13.97 -1.99 15.79
CA VAL A 41 12.64 -2.22 15.18
C VAL A 41 11.64 -1.17 15.63
N LEU A 42 11.60 -0.83 16.93
CA LEU A 42 10.67 0.16 17.47
C LEU A 42 10.93 1.57 16.90
N GLU A 43 12.20 1.95 16.72
CA GLU A 43 12.58 3.24 16.15
C GLU A 43 12.12 3.39 14.69
N HIS A 44 12.10 2.29 13.92
CA HIS A 44 11.74 2.29 12.52
C HIS A 44 10.32 1.81 12.24
N LEU A 45 9.55 1.44 13.27
CA LEU A 45 8.22 0.86 13.10
C LEU A 45 7.25 1.81 12.39
N ASP A 46 7.29 3.09 12.69
CA ASP A 46 6.40 4.08 12.07
C ASP A 46 6.69 4.20 10.57
N GLU A 47 7.96 4.16 10.16
CA GLU A 47 8.36 4.16 8.75
C GLU A 47 7.90 2.89 8.03
N LEU A 48 8.04 1.73 8.66
CA LEU A 48 7.58 0.45 8.11
C LEU A 48 6.06 0.41 7.96
N CYS A 49 5.32 0.97 8.93
CA CYS A 49 3.86 1.05 8.86
C CYS A 49 3.40 1.97 7.73
N GLU A 50 4.09 3.10 7.49
CA GLU A 50 3.81 3.99 6.37
C GLU A 50 4.02 3.30 5.03
N GLU A 51 5.13 2.57 4.84
CA GLU A 51 5.41 1.82 3.61
C GLU A 51 4.33 0.77 3.32
N ILE A 52 3.90 0.02 4.33
CA ILE A 52 2.83 -0.98 4.19
C ILE A 52 1.51 -0.30 3.83
N HIS A 53 1.19 0.85 4.44
CA HIS A 53 -0.01 1.61 4.13
C HIS A 53 0.00 2.11 2.69
N GLN A 54 1.13 2.65 2.23
CA GLN A 54 1.32 3.11 0.86
C GLN A 54 1.14 1.97 -0.16
N ASP A 55 1.71 0.80 0.11
CA ASP A 55 1.55 -0.38 -0.76
C ASP A 55 0.10 -0.84 -0.85
N LYS A 56 -0.63 -0.87 0.26
CA LYS A 56 -2.04 -1.22 0.29
C LYS A 56 -2.89 -0.20 -0.45
N LEU A 57 -2.60 1.08 -0.28
CA LEU A 57 -3.29 2.15 -0.96
C LEU A 57 -3.07 2.07 -2.46
N MET A 58 -1.83 1.82 -2.91
CA MET A 58 -1.51 1.67 -4.32
C MET A 58 -2.22 0.48 -4.96
N ARG A 59 -2.29 -0.66 -4.27
CA ARG A 59 -3.05 -1.83 -4.74
C ARG A 59 -4.53 -1.51 -4.90
N ARG A 60 -5.12 -0.86 -3.93
CA ARG A 60 -6.53 -0.45 -3.98
C ARG A 60 -6.76 0.54 -5.12
N ALA A 61 -5.91 1.54 -5.27
CA ALA A 61 -6.00 2.52 -6.35
C ALA A 61 -5.87 1.84 -7.72
N THR A 62 -4.98 0.85 -7.85
CA THR A 62 -4.81 0.08 -9.08
C THR A 62 -6.09 -0.70 -9.44
N GLU A 63 -6.72 -1.36 -8.48
CA GLU A 63 -7.98 -2.08 -8.71
C GLU A 63 -9.12 -1.13 -9.08
N GLU A 64 -9.23 0.02 -8.42
CA GLU A 64 -10.20 1.05 -8.76
C GLU A 64 -9.93 1.63 -10.16
N ALA A 65 -8.67 1.87 -10.51
CA ALA A 65 -8.30 2.35 -11.83
C ALA A 65 -8.74 1.38 -12.93
N LYS A 66 -8.51 0.08 -12.75
CA LYS A 66 -8.97 -0.95 -13.68
C LYS A 66 -10.49 -0.92 -13.87
N TYR A 67 -11.23 -0.78 -12.78
CA TYR A 67 -12.68 -0.69 -12.82
C TYR A 67 -13.15 0.52 -13.63
N TYR A 68 -12.61 1.70 -13.36
CA TYR A 68 -13.02 2.95 -14.05
C TYR A 68 -12.56 3.01 -15.50
N ILE A 69 -11.41 2.43 -15.83
CA ILE A 69 -10.95 2.30 -17.21
C ILE A 69 -11.93 1.43 -18.01
N ARG A 70 -12.31 0.30 -17.45
CA ARG A 70 -13.28 -0.62 -18.08
C ARG A 70 -14.63 0.07 -18.27
N GLU A 71 -15.14 0.73 -17.25
CA GLU A 71 -16.40 1.47 -17.33
C GLU A 71 -16.35 2.57 -18.39
N TYR A 72 -15.25 3.32 -18.46
CA TYR A 72 -15.08 4.37 -19.45
C TYR A 72 -15.19 3.84 -20.88
N PHE A 73 -14.44 2.80 -21.22
CA PHE A 73 -14.46 2.25 -22.57
C PHE A 73 -15.79 1.56 -22.89
N GLN A 74 -16.38 0.84 -21.96
CA GLN A 74 -17.68 0.22 -22.15
C GLN A 74 -18.76 1.28 -22.43
N ASN A 75 -18.78 2.36 -21.69
CA ASN A 75 -19.73 3.46 -21.90
C ASN A 75 -19.47 4.21 -23.19
N LYS A 76 -18.21 4.45 -23.54
CA LYS A 76 -17.83 5.17 -24.77
C LYS A 76 -18.29 4.43 -26.03
N TYR A 77 -18.18 3.11 -26.06
CA TYR A 77 -18.48 2.31 -27.23
C TYR A 77 -19.83 1.56 -27.15
N ARG A 78 -20.57 1.76 -26.08
CA ARG A 78 -21.82 1.05 -25.81
C ARG A 78 -22.86 1.20 -26.92
N TYR A 79 -22.96 2.37 -27.52
CA TYR A 79 -23.94 2.70 -28.53
C TYR A 79 -23.35 2.76 -29.94
N ASP A 80 -22.09 2.34 -30.11
CA ASP A 80 -21.43 2.31 -31.41
C ASP A 80 -21.48 0.90 -31.98
N ASP A 81 -22.34 0.70 -32.98
CA ASP A 81 -22.53 -0.60 -33.63
C ASP A 81 -21.28 -1.13 -34.36
N LYS A 82 -20.26 -0.29 -34.51
CA LYS A 82 -18.97 -0.67 -35.14
C LYS A 82 -18.06 -1.48 -34.24
N TRP A 83 -18.34 -1.49 -32.93
CA TRP A 83 -17.48 -2.14 -31.93
C TRP A 83 -18.18 -3.37 -31.37
N SER A 84 -17.57 -4.54 -31.53
CA SER A 84 -17.99 -5.76 -30.85
C SER A 84 -17.53 -5.76 -29.39
N THR A 85 -18.14 -6.61 -28.56
CA THR A 85 -17.72 -6.81 -27.18
C THR A 85 -16.25 -7.20 -27.09
N ASP A 86 -15.78 -8.08 -27.98
CA ASP A 86 -14.39 -8.54 -28.02
C ASP A 86 -13.42 -7.41 -28.37
N GLU A 87 -13.79 -6.53 -29.30
CA GLU A 87 -12.97 -5.37 -29.66
C GLU A 87 -12.86 -4.38 -28.50
N ILE A 88 -13.94 -4.15 -27.76
CA ILE A 88 -13.93 -3.30 -26.56
C ILE A 88 -13.02 -3.90 -25.48
N GLU A 89 -13.12 -5.19 -25.22
CA GLU A 89 -12.25 -5.88 -24.25
C GLU A 89 -10.78 -5.82 -24.67
N ASP A 90 -10.46 -5.99 -25.94
CA ASP A 90 -9.11 -5.86 -26.46
C ASP A 90 -8.56 -4.44 -26.24
N ARG A 91 -9.38 -3.42 -26.45
CA ARG A 91 -9.00 -2.03 -26.21
C ARG A 91 -8.74 -1.76 -24.73
N ILE A 92 -9.58 -2.30 -23.85
CA ILE A 92 -9.39 -2.20 -22.40
C ILE A 92 -8.07 -2.86 -22.00
N GLN A 93 -7.80 -4.05 -22.51
CA GLN A 93 -6.58 -4.79 -22.19
C GLN A 93 -5.34 -4.06 -22.69
N CYS A 94 -5.39 -3.48 -23.89
CA CYS A 94 -4.28 -2.67 -24.41
C CYS A 94 -3.99 -1.46 -23.51
N ALA A 95 -5.01 -0.75 -23.04
CA ALA A 95 -4.86 0.38 -22.14
C ALA A 95 -4.17 -0.05 -20.82
N MET A 96 -4.57 -1.19 -20.28
CA MET A 96 -3.96 -1.73 -19.07
C MET A 96 -2.50 -2.15 -19.29
N ASP A 97 -2.20 -2.77 -20.43
CA ASP A 97 -0.84 -3.24 -20.78
C ASP A 97 0.12 -2.07 -21.06
N GLU A 98 -0.38 -0.93 -21.52
CA GLU A 98 0.41 0.28 -21.76
C GLU A 98 0.80 1.04 -20.47
N GLY A 99 0.35 0.59 -19.31
CA GLY A 99 0.65 1.22 -18.03
C GLY A 99 -0.32 2.34 -17.64
N ASP A 100 -1.43 2.51 -18.34
CA ASP A 100 -2.46 3.51 -18.02
C ASP A 100 -3.04 3.30 -16.62
N THR A 101 -3.18 2.05 -16.20
CA THR A 101 -3.67 1.69 -14.87
C THR A 101 -2.81 2.31 -13.77
N GLU A 102 -1.49 2.19 -13.88
CA GLU A 102 -0.56 2.75 -12.89
C GLU A 102 -0.61 4.28 -12.87
N THR A 103 -0.62 4.91 -14.04
CA THR A 103 -0.70 6.37 -14.17
C THR A 103 -1.99 6.91 -13.55
N ILE A 104 -3.12 6.28 -13.84
CA ILE A 104 -4.43 6.68 -13.31
C ILE A 104 -4.49 6.42 -11.79
N ALA A 105 -3.97 5.29 -11.32
CA ALA A 105 -3.90 4.99 -9.90
C ALA A 105 -3.10 6.05 -9.13
N ASN A 106 -1.96 6.47 -9.64
CA ASN A 106 -1.17 7.55 -9.07
C ASN A 106 -1.94 8.87 -9.02
N SER A 107 -2.70 9.18 -10.08
CA SER A 107 -3.56 10.37 -10.12
C SER A 107 -4.65 10.32 -9.05
N PHE A 108 -5.22 9.15 -8.77
CA PHE A 108 -6.20 8.97 -7.71
C PHE A 108 -5.57 9.28 -6.34
N ILE A 109 -4.40 8.74 -6.06
CA ILE A 109 -3.70 8.95 -4.79
C ILE A 109 -3.32 10.42 -4.62
N ASP A 110 -2.83 11.07 -5.66
CA ASP A 110 -2.44 12.48 -5.64
C ASP A 110 -3.62 13.43 -5.45
N SER A 111 -4.82 13.01 -5.85
CA SER A 111 -6.04 13.82 -5.78
C SER A 111 -6.75 13.73 -4.43
N ALA A 112 -6.37 12.79 -3.58
CA ALA A 112 -6.98 12.58 -2.27
C ALA A 112 -5.89 12.52 -1.19
N ASP A 113 -6.13 13.16 -0.04
CA ASP A 113 -5.10 13.31 1.01
C ASP A 113 -4.68 11.99 1.66
N ASP A 114 -5.55 11.01 1.80
CA ASP A 114 -5.22 9.71 2.42
C ASP A 114 -6.06 8.56 1.87
N GLY A 115 -6.35 8.57 0.60
CA GLY A 115 -7.18 7.50 0.07
C GLY A 115 -7.41 7.61 -1.42
N ILE A 116 -8.57 7.17 -1.84
CA ILE A 116 -9.04 7.23 -3.22
C ILE A 116 -10.17 8.26 -3.28
N PRO A 117 -10.22 9.12 -4.32
CA PRO A 117 -11.28 10.10 -4.47
C PRO A 117 -12.66 9.45 -4.56
N ASN A 118 -13.72 10.24 -4.46
CA ASN A 118 -15.07 9.74 -4.65
C ASN A 118 -15.30 9.26 -6.10
N ASP A 119 -16.38 8.54 -6.32
CA ASP A 119 -16.73 7.93 -7.60
C ASP A 119 -16.75 8.94 -8.76
N GLU A 120 -17.39 10.08 -8.58
CA GLU A 120 -17.47 11.11 -9.63
C GLU A 120 -16.11 11.68 -9.99
N TRP A 121 -15.24 11.87 -9.01
CA TRP A 121 -13.90 12.39 -9.24
C TRP A 121 -13.02 11.36 -9.95
N CYS A 122 -13.12 10.09 -9.58
CA CYS A 122 -12.43 9.01 -10.29
C CYS A 122 -12.85 8.94 -11.76
N LYS A 123 -14.13 9.03 -12.04
CA LYS A 123 -14.66 9.07 -13.42
C LYS A 123 -14.12 10.27 -14.21
N THR A 124 -14.07 11.43 -13.57
CA THR A 124 -13.52 12.65 -14.17
C THR A 124 -12.05 12.49 -14.51
N ILE A 125 -11.24 11.95 -13.61
CA ILE A 125 -9.82 11.71 -13.83
C ILE A 125 -9.61 10.79 -15.03
N VAL A 126 -10.33 9.68 -15.09
CA VAL A 126 -10.22 8.73 -16.21
C VAL A 126 -10.67 9.36 -17.53
N ARG A 127 -11.76 10.08 -17.52
CA ARG A 127 -12.24 10.80 -18.71
C ARG A 127 -11.21 11.81 -19.21
N ASP A 128 -10.65 12.62 -18.31
CA ASP A 128 -9.66 13.64 -18.67
C ASP A 128 -8.36 13.01 -19.16
N PHE A 129 -8.02 11.83 -18.67
CA PHE A 129 -6.85 11.09 -19.12
C PHE A 129 -6.96 10.66 -20.58
N TYR A 130 -8.15 10.23 -21.03
CA TYR A 130 -8.38 9.72 -22.39
C TYR A 130 -8.91 10.78 -23.35
N ASP A 131 -9.47 11.83 -22.85
CA ASP A 131 -9.89 12.97 -23.66
C ASP A 131 -8.77 14.01 -23.78
#